data_88534af9f4eef031a3e80646336bc66d
#
_entry.id   88534af9f4eef031a3e80646336bc66d
#
_cell.length_a   1.000
_cell.length_b   1.000
_cell.length_c   1.000
_cell.angle_alpha   90.00
_cell.angle_beta   90.00
_cell.angle_gamma   90.00
#
_symmetry.space_group_name_H-M   'P 1'
#
loop_
_entity.id
_entity.type
_entity.pdbx_description
1 polymer ?
#
loop_
_entity_poly.entity_id
_entity_poly.type
_entity_poly.pdbx_seq_one_letter_code
_entity_poly.pdbx_strand_id
1 'polypeptide(L)'
;MTHIEREVKIKLFSPPLSVLLTKLKNKYTFLGEESQKDIYYNSPVRDFRQTDEALRIRKSNGKIELTYKGPKISSQSKSRLEINVEISNLEDMDKILQNLGFKKVIELEKTRWNFKVNNYTISLDSVKGLGDFLEIEGIDVDEKNLLNFVNNFLSENEIKGESTLKSYLELLVEKIEKTNSDPN
;
A
#
# COMPACT_ATOMS: atom_id res chain seq x y z
N MET A 1 -10.55 6.47 11.44
CA MET A 1 -11.22 5.17 11.70
C MET A 1 -10.19 4.17 12.17
N THR A 2 -10.63 3.18 12.97
CA THR A 2 -9.75 2.10 13.46
C THR A 2 -10.31 0.78 12.93
N HIS A 3 -9.51 -0.02 12.24
CA HIS A 3 -9.96 -1.30 11.66
C HIS A 3 -8.77 -2.27 11.49
N ILE A 4 -9.10 -3.54 11.24
CA ILE A 4 -8.13 -4.54 10.80
C ILE A 4 -8.15 -4.57 9.26
N GLU A 5 -7.07 -4.09 8.66
CA GLU A 5 -6.82 -4.20 7.23
C GLU A 5 -6.41 -5.65 6.90
N ARG A 6 -7.00 -6.24 5.87
CA ARG A 6 -6.61 -7.53 5.30
C ARG A 6 -6.41 -7.38 3.82
N GLU A 7 -5.17 -7.43 3.37
CA GLU A 7 -4.83 -7.30 1.95
C GLU A 7 -3.81 -8.37 1.50
N VAL A 8 -3.85 -8.67 0.21
CA VAL A 8 -2.78 -9.39 -0.49
C VAL A 8 -2.22 -8.44 -1.54
N LYS A 9 -0.88 -8.33 -1.57
CA LYS A 9 -0.14 -7.53 -2.54
C LYS A 9 0.64 -8.44 -3.49
N ILE A 10 0.56 -8.15 -4.78
CA ILE A 10 1.18 -8.92 -5.84
C ILE A 10 1.98 -7.96 -6.72
N LYS A 11 3.27 -8.21 -6.89
CA LYS A 11 4.06 -7.53 -7.91
C LYS A 11 3.68 -8.09 -9.27
N LEU A 12 3.24 -7.21 -10.19
CA LEU A 12 2.76 -7.62 -11.50
C LEU A 12 3.92 -7.93 -12.44
N PHE A 13 3.82 -9.06 -13.16
CA PHE A 13 4.72 -9.42 -14.25
C PHE A 13 3.99 -9.40 -15.59
N SER A 14 2.77 -9.91 -15.67
CA SER A 14 1.92 -9.85 -16.84
C SER A 14 0.43 -10.00 -16.48
N PRO A 15 -0.50 -9.48 -17.32
CA PRO A 15 -0.25 -8.63 -18.48
C PRO A 15 0.29 -7.25 -18.08
N PRO A 16 0.75 -6.41 -19.02
CA PRO A 16 1.12 -5.02 -18.73
C PRO A 16 -0.02 -4.27 -18.05
N LEU A 17 0.30 -3.34 -17.13
CA LEU A 17 -0.67 -2.62 -16.32
C LEU A 17 -1.76 -1.95 -17.18
N SER A 18 -1.41 -1.35 -18.32
CA SER A 18 -2.37 -0.68 -19.21
C SER A 18 -3.39 -1.65 -19.82
N VAL A 19 -2.96 -2.87 -20.15
CA VAL A 19 -3.84 -3.94 -20.66
C VAL A 19 -4.77 -4.42 -19.57
N LEU A 20 -4.22 -4.68 -18.37
CA LEU A 20 -5.01 -5.10 -17.21
C LEU A 20 -6.02 -4.04 -16.80
N LEU A 21 -5.62 -2.76 -16.75
CA LEU A 21 -6.49 -1.64 -16.44
C LEU A 21 -7.69 -1.57 -17.37
N THR A 22 -7.48 -1.71 -18.69
CA THR A 22 -8.55 -1.73 -19.69
C THR A 22 -9.48 -2.94 -19.48
N LYS A 23 -8.92 -4.12 -19.25
CA LYS A 23 -9.69 -5.35 -18.98
C LYS A 23 -10.58 -5.19 -17.74
N LEU A 24 -10.02 -4.67 -16.64
CA LEU A 24 -10.76 -4.51 -15.39
C LEU A 24 -11.84 -3.42 -15.49
N LYS A 25 -11.59 -2.31 -16.19
CA LYS A 25 -12.59 -1.26 -16.44
C LYS A 25 -13.82 -1.78 -17.18
N ASN A 26 -13.64 -2.76 -18.08
CA ASN A 26 -14.74 -3.37 -18.83
C ASN A 26 -15.51 -4.44 -18.04
N LYS A 27 -14.91 -4.98 -16.98
CA LYS A 27 -15.46 -6.14 -16.25
C LYS A 27 -16.02 -5.78 -14.87
N TYR A 28 -15.45 -4.77 -14.20
CA TYR A 28 -15.76 -4.45 -12.81
C TYR A 28 -16.12 -2.97 -12.62
N THR A 29 -16.74 -2.65 -11.48
CA THR A 29 -17.07 -1.27 -11.12
C THR A 29 -15.80 -0.48 -10.83
N PHE A 30 -15.49 0.48 -11.71
CA PHE A 30 -14.36 1.39 -11.54
C PHE A 30 -14.72 2.49 -10.55
N LEU A 31 -13.95 2.64 -9.48
CA LEU A 31 -14.19 3.62 -8.42
C LEU A 31 -13.43 4.94 -8.64
N GLY A 32 -12.40 4.92 -9.46
CA GLY A 32 -11.63 6.12 -9.76
C GLY A 32 -10.12 5.89 -9.78
N GLU A 33 -9.43 6.96 -10.16
CA GLU A 33 -7.96 7.09 -10.19
C GLU A 33 -7.52 8.07 -9.11
N GLU A 34 -6.43 7.74 -8.44
CA GLU A 34 -5.84 8.56 -7.39
C GLU A 34 -4.35 8.74 -7.63
N SER A 35 -3.89 10.00 -7.58
CA SER A 35 -2.47 10.30 -7.41
C SER A 35 -2.17 10.41 -5.92
N GLN A 36 -1.29 9.56 -5.41
CA GLN A 36 -0.97 9.47 -3.99
C GLN A 36 0.49 9.84 -3.75
N LYS A 37 0.70 10.75 -2.80
CA LYS A 37 2.02 11.08 -2.25
C LYS A 37 2.04 10.73 -0.77
N ASP A 38 2.94 9.86 -0.38
CA ASP A 38 3.12 9.36 0.99
C ASP A 38 4.44 9.87 1.57
N ILE A 39 4.40 10.35 2.80
CA ILE A 39 5.58 10.70 3.59
C ILE A 39 5.60 9.77 4.81
N TYR A 40 6.65 8.99 4.96
CA TYR A 40 6.82 8.05 6.07
C TYR A 40 7.75 8.62 7.13
N TYR A 41 7.43 8.33 8.40
CA TYR A 41 8.16 8.82 9.56
C TYR A 41 8.61 7.66 10.45
N ASN A 42 9.78 7.82 11.08
CA ASN A 42 10.25 6.93 12.13
C ASN A 42 10.14 7.60 13.51
N SER A 43 9.91 6.81 14.54
CA SER A 43 9.71 7.30 15.90
C SER A 43 11.04 7.67 16.57
N PRO A 44 11.05 8.68 17.47
CA PRO A 44 12.24 9.03 18.26
C PRO A 44 12.54 8.05 19.39
N VAL A 45 11.59 7.20 19.77
CA VAL A 45 11.71 6.32 20.96
C VAL A 45 11.83 4.84 20.61
N ARG A 46 11.52 4.45 19.38
CA ARG A 46 11.67 3.09 18.85
C ARG A 46 11.77 3.10 17.33
N ASP A 47 12.51 2.15 16.77
CA ASP A 47 12.63 2.02 15.33
C ASP A 47 11.44 1.23 14.76
N PHE A 48 10.57 1.88 13.99
CA PHE A 48 9.38 1.28 13.37
C PHE A 48 9.72 0.17 12.38
N ARG A 49 10.92 0.17 11.80
CA ARG A 49 11.39 -0.94 10.96
C ARG A 49 11.56 -2.22 11.79
N GLN A 50 12.09 -2.10 13.02
CA GLN A 50 12.29 -3.26 13.91
C GLN A 50 10.99 -3.76 14.53
N THR A 51 10.05 -2.85 14.76
CA THR A 51 8.76 -3.17 15.38
C THR A 51 7.66 -3.47 14.37
N ASP A 52 7.98 -3.49 13.06
CA ASP A 52 7.03 -3.69 11.95
C ASP A 52 5.84 -2.71 11.98
N GLU A 53 6.10 -1.46 12.37
CA GLU A 53 5.12 -0.39 12.42
C GLU A 53 5.33 0.59 11.25
N ALA A 54 4.33 1.42 10.96
CA ALA A 54 4.49 2.55 10.05
C ALA A 54 3.64 3.73 10.47
N LEU A 55 4.20 4.93 10.35
CA LEU A 55 3.49 6.20 10.44
C LEU A 55 3.63 6.96 9.14
N ARG A 56 2.51 7.37 8.55
CA ARG A 56 2.46 7.96 7.22
C ARG A 56 1.52 9.15 7.18
N ILE A 57 1.94 10.23 6.51
CA ILE A 57 1.00 11.21 5.97
C ILE A 57 0.81 10.92 4.49
N ARG A 58 -0.45 10.79 4.05
CA ARG A 58 -0.83 10.62 2.64
C ARG A 58 -1.59 11.83 2.16
N LYS A 59 -1.20 12.36 1.00
CA LYS A 59 -2.02 13.28 0.22
C LYS A 59 -2.55 12.57 -1.02
N SER A 60 -3.86 12.57 -1.19
CA SER A 60 -4.53 11.96 -2.34
C SER A 60 -5.77 12.78 -2.72
N ASN A 61 -5.84 13.22 -3.99
CA ASN A 61 -7.01 13.92 -4.54
C ASN A 61 -7.56 15.05 -3.64
N GLY A 62 -6.66 15.84 -3.04
CA GLY A 62 -7.01 16.96 -2.14
C GLY A 62 -7.29 16.57 -0.69
N LYS A 63 -7.40 15.30 -0.37
CA LYS A 63 -7.49 14.80 1.02
C LYS A 63 -6.11 14.55 1.58
N ILE A 64 -5.97 14.78 2.89
CA ILE A 64 -4.73 14.51 3.62
C ILE A 64 -5.09 13.64 4.82
N GLU A 65 -4.36 12.55 5.01
CA GLU A 65 -4.61 11.59 6.05
C GLU A 65 -3.32 11.20 6.78
N LEU A 66 -3.38 11.20 8.11
CA LEU A 66 -2.38 10.60 8.98
C LEU A 66 -2.79 9.17 9.28
N THR A 67 -1.91 8.22 8.99
CA THR A 67 -2.15 6.78 9.19
C THR A 67 -1.08 6.19 10.11
N TYR A 68 -1.50 5.51 11.17
CA TYR A 68 -0.66 4.58 11.91
C TYR A 68 -1.03 3.15 11.52
N LYS A 69 -0.01 2.34 11.23
CA LYS A 69 -0.14 0.90 10.98
C LYS A 69 0.66 0.13 12.02
N GLY A 70 0.00 -0.78 12.73
CA GLY A 70 0.62 -1.68 13.70
C GLY A 70 1.38 -2.84 13.03
N PRO A 71 2.04 -3.71 13.81
CA PRO A 71 2.71 -4.90 13.31
C PRO A 71 1.76 -5.83 12.56
N LYS A 72 2.29 -6.56 11.57
CA LYS A 72 1.54 -7.60 10.86
C LYS A 72 1.18 -8.75 11.82
N ILE A 73 -0.07 -9.21 11.77
CA ILE A 73 -0.60 -10.28 12.63
C ILE A 73 -0.77 -11.60 11.88
N SER A 74 -0.49 -11.63 10.57
CA SER A 74 -0.56 -12.83 9.72
C SER A 74 0.70 -13.00 8.89
N SER A 75 1.04 -14.26 8.58
CA SER A 75 2.13 -14.63 7.67
C SER A 75 1.67 -14.90 6.24
N GLN A 76 0.36 -14.90 5.97
CA GLN A 76 -0.20 -15.21 4.66
C GLN A 76 -0.82 -13.98 3.97
N SER A 77 -1.31 -13.03 4.76
CA SER A 77 -1.83 -11.75 4.30
C SER A 77 -1.26 -10.59 5.14
N LYS A 78 -1.33 -9.37 4.60
CA LYS A 78 -0.98 -8.17 5.34
C LYS A 78 -2.16 -7.74 6.22
N SER A 79 -2.39 -8.51 7.28
CA SER A 79 -3.41 -8.19 8.29
C SER A 79 -2.75 -7.41 9.42
N ARG A 80 -3.25 -6.20 9.72
CA ARG A 80 -2.73 -5.35 10.80
C ARG A 80 -3.77 -4.34 11.26
N LEU A 81 -3.56 -3.82 12.47
CA LEU A 81 -4.30 -2.66 12.96
C LEU A 81 -3.96 -1.44 12.10
N GLU A 82 -4.98 -0.71 11.67
CA GLU A 82 -4.83 0.57 11.00
C GLU A 82 -5.70 1.63 11.66
N ILE A 83 -5.11 2.80 11.92
CA ILE A 83 -5.79 3.97 12.49
C ILE A 83 -5.58 5.13 11.53
N ASN A 84 -6.67 5.65 10.98
CA ASN A 84 -6.68 6.74 10.01
C ASN A 84 -7.37 7.97 10.59
N VAL A 85 -6.73 9.13 10.44
CA VAL A 85 -7.27 10.42 10.82
C VAL A 85 -7.10 11.40 9.66
N GLU A 86 -8.20 12.00 9.20
CA GLU A 86 -8.13 13.09 8.23
C GLU A 86 -7.57 14.34 8.89
N ILE A 87 -6.64 15.01 8.22
CA ILE A 87 -5.99 16.24 8.69
C ILE A 87 -6.19 17.35 7.66
N SER A 88 -6.29 18.59 8.14
CA SER A 88 -6.59 19.74 7.28
C SER A 88 -5.35 20.35 6.61
N ASN A 89 -4.14 20.15 7.18
CA ASN A 89 -2.91 20.77 6.72
C ASN A 89 -1.72 19.83 6.86
N LEU A 90 -1.12 19.46 5.72
CA LEU A 90 0.05 18.56 5.67
C LEU A 90 1.28 19.20 6.31
N GLU A 91 1.55 20.47 6.01
CA GLU A 91 2.76 21.16 6.45
C GLU A 91 2.79 21.36 7.96
N ASP A 92 1.66 21.69 8.56
CA ASP A 92 1.56 21.86 10.00
C ASP A 92 1.65 20.52 10.73
N MET A 93 1.02 19.44 10.20
CA MET A 93 1.17 18.10 10.75
C MET A 93 2.61 17.60 10.65
N ASP A 94 3.26 17.83 9.52
CA ASP A 94 4.69 17.51 9.34
C ASP A 94 5.56 18.23 10.39
N LYS A 95 5.34 19.53 10.61
CA LYS A 95 6.04 20.28 11.66
C LYS A 95 5.77 19.74 13.05
N ILE A 96 4.51 19.38 13.37
CA ILE A 96 4.16 18.77 14.66
C ILE A 96 4.95 17.50 14.87
N LEU A 97 4.95 16.58 13.89
CA LEU A 97 5.68 15.31 14.00
C LEU A 97 7.18 15.54 14.17
N GLN A 98 7.78 16.46 13.40
CA GLN A 98 9.19 16.77 13.55
C GLN A 98 9.53 17.39 14.91
N ASN A 99 8.70 18.30 15.44
CA ASN A 99 8.90 18.89 16.78
C ASN A 99 8.71 17.85 17.89
N LEU A 100 7.93 16.79 17.67
CA LEU A 100 7.81 15.63 18.56
C LEU A 100 8.98 14.63 18.40
N GLY A 101 9.95 14.94 17.51
CA GLY A 101 11.15 14.13 17.30
C GLY A 101 11.04 13.05 16.24
N PHE A 102 9.89 12.92 15.55
CA PHE A 102 9.77 12.00 14.43
C PHE A 102 10.64 12.45 13.26
N LYS A 103 11.26 11.50 12.57
CA LYS A 103 12.13 11.75 11.43
C LYS A 103 11.50 11.26 10.14
N LYS A 104 11.51 12.08 9.10
CA LYS A 104 11.16 11.62 7.75
C LYS A 104 12.14 10.53 7.31
N VAL A 105 11.59 9.42 6.81
CA VAL A 105 12.37 8.30 6.29
C VAL A 105 12.43 8.35 4.78
N ILE A 106 11.26 8.46 4.13
CA ILE A 106 11.14 8.37 2.68
C ILE A 106 9.83 9.01 2.20
N GLU A 107 9.86 9.50 0.98
CA GLU A 107 8.67 9.90 0.22
C GLU A 107 8.42 8.89 -0.89
N LEU A 108 7.16 8.55 -1.12
CA LEU A 108 6.72 7.60 -2.13
C LEU A 108 5.58 8.21 -2.93
N GLU A 109 5.66 8.10 -4.24
CA GLU A 109 4.60 8.54 -5.16
C GLU A 109 4.07 7.34 -5.94
N LYS A 110 2.76 7.28 -6.10
CA LYS A 110 2.11 6.28 -6.94
C LYS A 110 0.82 6.79 -7.55
N THR A 111 0.43 6.19 -8.66
CA THR A 111 -0.91 6.28 -9.23
C THR A 111 -1.65 4.99 -8.92
N ARG A 112 -2.87 5.11 -8.42
CA ARG A 112 -3.74 3.99 -8.03
C ARG A 112 -5.05 4.04 -8.79
N TRP A 113 -5.49 2.90 -9.31
CA TRP A 113 -6.81 2.69 -9.92
C TRP A 113 -7.60 1.69 -9.11
N ASN A 114 -8.74 2.13 -8.57
CA ASN A 114 -9.56 1.33 -7.65
C ASN A 114 -10.77 0.72 -8.34
N PHE A 115 -11.09 -0.51 -7.99
CA PHE A 115 -12.26 -1.24 -8.46
C PHE A 115 -12.99 -1.89 -7.30
N LYS A 116 -14.32 -2.01 -7.41
CA LYS A 116 -15.15 -2.75 -6.47
C LYS A 116 -15.58 -4.07 -7.08
N VAL A 117 -15.37 -5.16 -6.32
CA VAL A 117 -15.82 -6.51 -6.67
C VAL A 117 -16.40 -7.15 -5.41
N ASN A 118 -17.72 -7.16 -5.25
CA ASN A 118 -18.38 -7.64 -4.03
C ASN A 118 -17.82 -6.97 -2.76
N ASN A 119 -17.32 -7.79 -1.81
CA ASN A 119 -16.71 -7.33 -0.56
C ASN A 119 -15.19 -7.06 -0.69
N TYR A 120 -14.69 -6.95 -1.92
CA TYR A 120 -13.28 -6.71 -2.16
C TYR A 120 -13.06 -5.38 -2.86
N THR A 121 -11.98 -4.72 -2.48
CA THR A 121 -11.41 -3.60 -3.22
C THR A 121 -10.16 -4.08 -3.96
N ILE A 122 -10.15 -3.88 -5.27
CA ILE A 122 -9.02 -4.21 -6.14
C ILE A 122 -8.33 -2.92 -6.50
N SER A 123 -7.04 -2.82 -6.23
CA SER A 123 -6.23 -1.64 -6.58
C SER A 123 -5.10 -2.03 -7.51
N LEU A 124 -5.02 -1.39 -8.66
CA LEU A 124 -3.82 -1.40 -9.50
C LEU A 124 -2.96 -0.20 -9.12
N ASP A 125 -1.69 -0.43 -8.82
CA ASP A 125 -0.74 0.60 -8.43
C ASP A 125 0.42 0.66 -9.41
N SER A 126 0.72 1.86 -9.92
CA SER A 126 2.01 2.15 -10.54
C SER A 126 2.84 2.97 -9.57
N VAL A 127 3.88 2.36 -9.02
CA VAL A 127 4.67 2.91 -7.91
C VAL A 127 6.02 3.39 -8.44
N LYS A 128 6.28 4.69 -8.30
CA LYS A 128 7.51 5.31 -8.76
C LYS A 128 8.74 4.64 -8.16
N GLY A 129 9.62 4.15 -9.01
CA GLY A 129 10.84 3.45 -8.60
C GLY A 129 10.68 1.97 -8.25
N LEU A 130 9.44 1.42 -8.15
CA LEU A 130 9.20 0.01 -7.85
C LEU A 130 8.51 -0.76 -8.97
N GLY A 131 7.71 -0.07 -9.83
CA GLY A 131 6.92 -0.68 -10.90
C GLY A 131 5.48 -0.94 -10.46
N ASP A 132 4.84 -1.94 -11.08
CA ASP A 132 3.40 -2.13 -11.04
C ASP A 132 3.01 -3.26 -10.06
N PHE A 133 1.90 -3.03 -9.36
CA PHE A 133 1.39 -3.94 -8.35
C PHE A 133 -0.14 -4.06 -8.43
N LEU A 134 -0.63 -5.17 -7.91
CA LEU A 134 -2.04 -5.42 -7.63
C LEU A 134 -2.19 -5.58 -6.11
N GLU A 135 -3.12 -4.85 -5.50
CA GLU A 135 -3.55 -5.07 -4.12
C GLU A 135 -5.01 -5.50 -4.11
N ILE A 136 -5.33 -6.51 -3.33
CA ILE A 136 -6.70 -6.98 -3.10
C ILE A 136 -6.96 -6.92 -1.61
N GLU A 137 -7.86 -6.03 -1.20
CA GLU A 137 -8.29 -5.85 0.17
C GLU A 137 -9.67 -6.47 0.38
N GLY A 138 -9.81 -7.26 1.44
CA GLY A 138 -11.07 -7.82 1.87
C GLY A 138 -11.74 -6.96 2.93
N ILE A 139 -13.02 -6.60 2.71
CA ILE A 139 -13.85 -5.83 3.62
C ILE A 139 -14.77 -6.80 4.37
N ASP A 140 -14.57 -6.92 5.68
CA ASP A 140 -15.34 -7.84 6.54
C ASP A 140 -15.28 -9.31 6.08
N VAL A 141 -14.14 -9.73 5.53
CA VAL A 141 -13.90 -11.13 5.12
C VAL A 141 -12.77 -11.73 5.95
N ASP A 142 -12.81 -13.05 6.16
CA ASP A 142 -11.71 -13.78 6.77
C ASP A 142 -10.56 -14.00 5.78
N GLU A 143 -9.39 -14.37 6.30
CA GLU A 143 -8.18 -14.57 5.50
C GLU A 143 -8.34 -15.68 4.47
N LYS A 144 -9.02 -16.79 4.79
CA LYS A 144 -9.23 -17.91 3.88
C LYS A 144 -10.07 -17.48 2.67
N ASN A 145 -11.13 -16.72 2.90
CA ASN A 145 -11.99 -16.21 1.84
C ASN A 145 -11.23 -15.18 0.98
N LEU A 146 -10.40 -14.33 1.59
CA LEU A 146 -9.54 -13.42 0.85
C LEU A 146 -8.56 -14.17 -0.06
N LEU A 147 -7.84 -15.19 0.44
CA LEU A 147 -6.88 -15.95 -0.34
C LEU A 147 -7.54 -16.74 -1.47
N ASN A 148 -8.72 -17.34 -1.22
CA ASN A 148 -9.50 -18.01 -2.25
C ASN A 148 -9.93 -17.04 -3.36
N PHE A 149 -10.42 -15.86 -2.97
CA PHE A 149 -10.80 -14.83 -3.93
C PHE A 149 -9.60 -14.38 -4.77
N VAL A 150 -8.45 -14.12 -4.15
CA VAL A 150 -7.21 -13.73 -4.83
C VAL A 150 -6.83 -14.76 -5.90
N ASN A 151 -6.77 -16.05 -5.53
CA ASN A 151 -6.41 -17.12 -6.48
C ASN A 151 -7.35 -17.19 -7.68
N ASN A 152 -8.66 -17.10 -7.45
CA ASN A 152 -9.65 -17.10 -8.51
C ASN A 152 -9.51 -15.83 -9.39
N PHE A 153 -9.35 -14.67 -8.78
CA PHE A 153 -9.20 -13.39 -9.50
C PHE A 153 -7.97 -13.39 -10.41
N LEU A 154 -6.82 -13.89 -9.92
CA LEU A 154 -5.60 -14.01 -10.71
C LEU A 154 -5.80 -14.94 -11.91
N SER A 155 -6.41 -16.12 -11.68
CA SER A 155 -6.69 -17.10 -12.72
C SER A 155 -7.64 -16.55 -13.79
N GLU A 156 -8.78 -16.00 -13.38
CA GLU A 156 -9.79 -15.44 -14.30
C GLU A 156 -9.29 -14.27 -15.16
N ASN A 157 -8.34 -13.51 -14.63
CA ASN A 157 -7.79 -12.36 -15.32
C ASN A 157 -6.43 -12.62 -15.97
N GLU A 158 -5.94 -13.87 -15.90
CA GLU A 158 -4.65 -14.33 -16.49
C GLU A 158 -3.46 -13.54 -15.96
N ILE A 159 -3.53 -13.17 -14.66
CA ILE A 159 -2.50 -12.34 -14.01
C ILE A 159 -1.38 -13.24 -13.53
N LYS A 160 -0.15 -12.91 -13.90
CA LYS A 160 1.08 -13.50 -13.37
C LYS A 160 1.83 -12.46 -12.55
N GLY A 161 2.26 -12.85 -11.37
CA GLY A 161 2.98 -11.99 -10.44
C GLY A 161 3.48 -12.78 -9.24
N GLU A 162 4.14 -12.08 -8.36
CA GLU A 162 4.69 -12.62 -7.12
C GLU A 162 4.06 -11.93 -5.92
N SER A 163 3.48 -12.72 -5.01
CA SER A 163 2.91 -12.22 -3.77
C SER A 163 4.02 -11.73 -2.82
N THR A 164 3.78 -10.61 -2.15
CA THR A 164 4.70 -10.06 -1.16
C THR A 164 3.97 -9.52 0.07
N LEU A 165 4.52 -9.80 1.24
CA LEU A 165 4.06 -9.22 2.50
C LEU A 165 4.72 -7.86 2.78
N LYS A 166 5.71 -7.46 1.99
CA LYS A 166 6.41 -6.19 2.17
C LYS A 166 5.53 -5.01 1.77
N SER A 167 5.57 -3.97 2.56
CA SER A 167 5.00 -2.66 2.20
C SER A 167 5.82 -2.01 1.09
N TYR A 168 5.27 -1.01 0.41
CA TYR A 168 6.05 -0.22 -0.56
C TYR A 168 7.22 0.50 0.11
N LEU A 169 7.05 0.91 1.38
CA LEU A 169 8.14 1.46 2.19
C LEU A 169 9.30 0.47 2.30
N GLU A 170 9.02 -0.77 2.73
CA GLU A 170 10.04 -1.81 2.88
C GLU A 170 10.73 -2.13 1.55
N LEU A 171 9.95 -2.28 0.46
CA LEU A 171 10.48 -2.54 -0.88
C LEU A 171 11.39 -1.41 -1.39
N LEU A 172 11.01 -0.16 -1.13
CA LEU A 172 11.78 0.99 -1.60
C LEU A 172 13.06 1.19 -0.79
N VAL A 173 13.00 1.01 0.53
CA VAL A 173 14.18 1.04 1.40
C VAL A 173 15.19 -0.04 1.00
N GLU A 174 14.76 -1.29 0.80
CA GLU A 174 15.62 -2.37 0.35
C GLU A 174 16.26 -2.09 -1.01
N LYS A 175 15.50 -1.50 -1.93
CA LYS A 175 16.04 -1.13 -3.25
C LYS A 175 17.14 -0.09 -3.13
N ILE A 176 16.95 0.95 -2.30
CA ILE A 176 17.94 2.00 -2.07
C ILE A 176 19.20 1.42 -1.41
N GLU A 177 19.03 0.56 -0.40
CA GLU A 177 20.14 -0.09 0.29
C GLU A 177 20.98 -0.95 -0.67
N LYS A 178 20.33 -1.73 -1.54
CA LYS A 178 21.03 -2.54 -2.57
C LYS A 178 21.82 -1.67 -3.55
N THR A 179 21.21 -0.58 -4.02
CA THR A 179 21.88 0.35 -4.95
C THR A 179 23.11 1.03 -4.31
N ASN A 180 23.07 1.30 -3.01
CA ASN A 180 24.18 1.91 -2.28
C ASN A 180 25.26 0.89 -1.87
N SER A 181 24.97 -0.42 -1.92
CA SER A 181 25.88 -1.51 -1.52
C SER A 181 26.63 -2.12 -2.71
N ASP A 182 26.28 -1.76 -3.96
CA ASP A 182 27.02 -2.11 -5.18
C ASP A 182 27.87 -0.89 -5.63
N PRO A 183 29.08 -0.68 -5.10
CA PRO A 183 30.02 0.25 -5.70
C PRO A 183 30.59 -0.41 -6.95
N ASN A 184 30.29 0.17 -8.13
CA ASN A 184 31.04 -0.09 -9.36
C ASN A 184 32.55 0.00 -9.15
#